data_b3675526f6b63a170c136bf3ea79a29b
#
_entry.id   b3675526f6b63a170c136bf3ea79a29b
#
_cell.length_a   1.000
_cell.length_b   1.000
_cell.length_c   1.000
_cell.angle_alpha   90.00
_cell.angle_beta   90.00
_cell.angle_gamma   90.00
#
_symmetry.space_group_name_H-M   'P 1'
#
loop_
_entity.id
_entity.type
_entity.pdbx_description
1 polymer ?
#
loop_
_entity_poly.entity_id
_entity_poly.type
_entity_poly.pdbx_seq_one_letter_code
_entity_poly.pdbx_strand_id
1 'polypeptide(L)'
;METSTGVLSDIQAMGEVVKGTGALLVVDGISGVGAVACRVDDWHIDMLVVGSQKALMIPPGLAYVSVSDKAWTKIEATKRGCFYLDLLKHRKVLPKWDPAFTPPLTLLAAQQKALDLILDEGIENVWARVSKLGAATRVAIEAMGLETFSQAPADCLTTVKMPEGVDGVAVVAHMRDVEGVTPAGGQAQLKGKIVRLASMGYVNRFDIIVGLTALANALRKQNVDVDLGAGIDAFMKALD
;
A
#
# COMPACT_ATOMS: atom_id res chain seq x y z
N MET A 1 -2.90 -3.25 5.81
CA MET A 1 -2.40 -1.87 6.01
C MET A 1 -3.53 -0.90 5.71
N GLU A 2 -3.80 -0.01 6.66
CA GLU A 2 -4.81 1.04 6.50
C GLU A 2 -4.22 2.23 5.71
N THR A 3 -4.71 2.46 4.52
CA THR A 3 -4.13 3.45 3.59
C THR A 3 -4.30 4.89 4.06
N SER A 4 -5.39 5.20 4.78
CA SER A 4 -5.69 6.57 5.22
C SER A 4 -4.75 7.08 6.32
N THR A 5 -4.18 6.15 7.12
CA THR A 5 -3.36 6.46 8.30
C THR A 5 -1.92 5.92 8.22
N GLY A 6 -1.65 4.97 7.32
CA GLY A 6 -0.39 4.25 7.24
C GLY A 6 -0.16 3.22 8.34
N VAL A 7 -1.21 2.82 9.08
CA VAL A 7 -1.13 1.82 10.15
C VAL A 7 -1.08 0.42 9.58
N LEU A 8 -0.20 -0.43 10.10
CA LEU A 8 -0.15 -1.86 9.82
C LEU A 8 -0.92 -2.61 10.93
N SER A 9 -2.01 -3.28 10.54
CA SER A 9 -2.75 -4.16 11.44
C SER A 9 -2.04 -5.50 11.61
N ASP A 10 -2.03 -6.04 12.82
CA ASP A 10 -1.50 -7.37 13.11
C ASP A 10 -2.49 -8.46 12.68
N ILE A 11 -2.46 -8.79 11.38
CA ILE A 11 -3.36 -9.80 10.80
C ILE A 11 -3.02 -11.21 11.29
N GLN A 12 -1.76 -11.48 11.62
CA GLN A 12 -1.36 -12.77 12.17
C GLN A 12 -2.03 -13.02 13.52
N ALA A 13 -1.96 -12.06 14.44
CA ALA A 13 -2.63 -12.17 15.74
C ALA A 13 -4.16 -12.26 15.60
N MET A 14 -4.76 -11.49 14.67
CA MET A 14 -6.20 -11.60 14.37
C MET A 14 -6.56 -12.99 13.85
N GLY A 15 -5.74 -13.58 13.02
CA GLY A 15 -5.92 -14.94 12.49
C GLY A 15 -5.94 -15.99 13.59
N GLU A 16 -5.01 -15.92 14.54
CA GLU A 16 -4.97 -16.83 15.68
C GLU A 16 -6.24 -16.72 16.58
N VAL A 17 -6.78 -15.53 16.74
CA VAL A 17 -8.04 -15.32 17.48
C VAL A 17 -9.24 -15.93 16.74
N VAL A 18 -9.29 -15.78 15.41
CA VAL A 18 -10.40 -16.28 14.58
C VAL A 18 -10.30 -17.78 14.32
N LYS A 19 -9.09 -18.34 14.38
CA LYS A 19 -8.82 -19.76 14.20
C LYS A 19 -9.72 -20.62 15.11
N GLY A 20 -10.33 -21.65 14.55
CA GLY A 20 -11.21 -22.55 15.30
C GLY A 20 -12.60 -21.99 15.61
N THR A 21 -12.90 -20.74 15.26
CA THR A 21 -14.24 -20.17 15.35
C THR A 21 -15.04 -20.41 14.06
N GLY A 22 -16.37 -20.19 14.11
CA GLY A 22 -17.21 -20.18 12.90
C GLY A 22 -17.11 -18.90 12.06
N ALA A 23 -16.39 -17.87 12.54
CA ALA A 23 -16.23 -16.59 11.86
C ALA A 23 -15.22 -16.70 10.70
N LEU A 24 -15.38 -15.85 9.67
CA LEU A 24 -14.41 -15.69 8.58
C LEU A 24 -13.48 -14.50 8.87
N LEU A 25 -12.19 -14.67 8.65
CA LEU A 25 -11.25 -13.56 8.58
C LEU A 25 -11.18 -13.05 7.13
N VAL A 26 -11.75 -11.86 6.90
CA VAL A 26 -11.72 -11.18 5.60
C VAL A 26 -10.76 -9.99 5.69
N VAL A 27 -9.77 -9.95 4.82
CA VAL A 27 -8.70 -8.95 4.86
C VAL A 27 -8.71 -8.11 3.58
N ASP A 28 -8.80 -6.80 3.74
CA ASP A 28 -8.42 -5.85 2.70
C ASP A 28 -6.90 -5.73 2.68
N GLY A 29 -6.28 -6.37 1.69
CA GLY A 29 -4.85 -6.37 1.44
C GLY A 29 -4.42 -5.44 0.31
N ILE A 30 -5.33 -4.60 -0.23
CA ILE A 30 -5.10 -3.81 -1.44
C ILE A 30 -3.80 -3.01 -1.39
N SER A 31 -3.50 -2.37 -0.28
CA SER A 31 -2.32 -1.51 -0.16
C SER A 31 -1.11 -2.18 0.51
N GLY A 32 -1.27 -3.37 1.07
CA GLY A 32 -0.20 -4.06 1.82
C GLY A 32 0.43 -5.23 1.06
N VAL A 33 -0.40 -6.05 0.40
CA VAL A 33 0.07 -7.27 -0.27
C VAL A 33 1.05 -6.96 -1.39
N GLY A 34 2.17 -7.68 -1.39
CA GLY A 34 3.30 -7.43 -2.28
C GLY A 34 4.35 -6.47 -1.69
N ALA A 35 3.98 -5.63 -0.71
CA ALA A 35 4.90 -4.68 -0.05
C ALA A 35 5.27 -5.08 1.38
N VAL A 36 4.37 -5.75 2.09
CA VAL A 36 4.60 -6.27 3.44
C VAL A 36 4.19 -7.73 3.51
N ALA A 37 4.74 -8.47 4.45
CA ALA A 37 4.41 -9.89 4.62
C ALA A 37 2.90 -10.09 4.78
N CYS A 38 2.37 -11.06 4.03
CA CYS A 38 0.99 -11.52 4.15
C CYS A 38 0.94 -13.01 3.79
N ARG A 39 0.98 -13.86 4.81
CA ARG A 39 0.98 -15.32 4.66
C ARG A 39 -0.43 -15.85 4.85
N VAL A 40 -1.18 -15.98 3.74
CA VAL A 40 -2.62 -16.24 3.73
C VAL A 40 -2.98 -17.49 4.52
N ASP A 41 -2.30 -18.60 4.25
CA ASP A 41 -2.60 -19.90 4.87
C ASP A 41 -2.10 -19.96 6.32
N ASP A 42 -0.85 -19.52 6.57
CA ASP A 42 -0.25 -19.52 7.90
C ASP A 42 -1.01 -18.62 8.90
N TRP A 43 -1.58 -17.51 8.41
CA TRP A 43 -2.31 -16.54 9.22
C TRP A 43 -3.83 -16.76 9.21
N HIS A 44 -4.28 -17.91 8.71
CA HIS A 44 -5.69 -18.31 8.69
C HIS A 44 -6.64 -17.28 8.07
N ILE A 45 -6.19 -16.60 7.01
CA ILE A 45 -7.00 -15.63 6.27
C ILE A 45 -7.98 -16.40 5.38
N ASP A 46 -9.29 -16.21 5.61
CA ASP A 46 -10.32 -16.89 4.83
C ASP A 46 -10.60 -16.21 3.49
N MET A 47 -10.51 -14.89 3.45
CA MET A 47 -10.61 -14.12 2.19
C MET A 47 -9.62 -12.97 2.20
N LEU A 48 -8.87 -12.83 1.11
CA LEU A 48 -7.94 -11.72 0.89
C LEU A 48 -8.29 -11.01 -0.41
N VAL A 49 -8.44 -9.69 -0.36
CA VAL A 49 -8.67 -8.85 -1.55
C VAL A 49 -7.43 -8.01 -1.82
N VAL A 50 -6.98 -8.00 -3.09
CA VAL A 50 -5.79 -7.27 -3.53
C VAL A 50 -6.09 -6.48 -4.80
N GLY A 51 -5.50 -5.30 -4.95
CA GLY A 51 -5.62 -4.46 -6.14
C GLY A 51 -4.31 -4.39 -6.92
N SER A 52 -4.40 -4.27 -8.23
CA SER A 52 -3.25 -4.26 -9.14
C SER A 52 -2.37 -3.01 -9.05
N GLN A 53 -2.93 -1.87 -8.64
CA GLN A 53 -2.31 -0.54 -8.73
C GLN A 53 -1.46 -0.14 -7.53
N LYS A 54 -1.14 -1.05 -6.65
CA LYS A 54 -0.31 -0.82 -5.47
C LYS A 54 1.04 -1.54 -5.63
N ALA A 55 1.41 -2.37 -4.69
CA ALA A 55 2.69 -3.09 -4.75
C ALA A 55 2.81 -4.06 -5.93
N LEU A 56 1.70 -4.43 -6.58
CA LEU A 56 1.72 -5.24 -7.80
C LEU A 56 2.06 -4.45 -9.08
N MET A 57 2.34 -3.15 -8.98
CA MET A 57 3.09 -2.32 -9.93
C MET A 57 2.46 -2.10 -11.31
N ILE A 58 1.14 -2.30 -11.48
CA ILE A 58 0.47 -1.98 -12.76
C ILE A 58 -0.66 -0.97 -12.56
N PRO A 59 -1.22 -0.37 -13.62
CA PRO A 59 -2.36 0.51 -13.52
C PRO A 59 -3.58 -0.14 -12.84
N PRO A 60 -4.51 0.64 -12.25
CA PRO A 60 -5.76 0.12 -11.70
C PRO A 60 -6.61 -0.55 -12.80
N GLY A 61 -7.33 -1.61 -12.41
CA GLY A 61 -8.25 -2.30 -13.31
C GLY A 61 -8.32 -3.82 -13.09
N LEU A 62 -7.42 -4.40 -12.28
CA LEU A 62 -7.53 -5.79 -11.83
C LEU A 62 -7.70 -5.85 -10.32
N ALA A 63 -8.49 -6.81 -9.87
CA ALA A 63 -8.61 -7.20 -8.48
C ALA A 63 -8.41 -8.71 -8.35
N TYR A 64 -7.77 -9.12 -7.27
CA TYR A 64 -7.49 -10.52 -6.96
C TYR A 64 -8.17 -10.86 -5.65
N VAL A 65 -8.76 -12.06 -5.58
CA VAL A 65 -9.43 -12.54 -4.38
C VAL A 65 -8.94 -13.97 -4.10
N SER A 66 -8.30 -14.17 -2.96
CA SER A 66 -8.04 -15.49 -2.41
C SER A 66 -9.20 -15.91 -1.53
N VAL A 67 -9.60 -17.19 -1.59
CA VAL A 67 -10.77 -17.72 -0.87
C VAL A 67 -10.46 -19.10 -0.32
N SER A 68 -10.51 -19.28 1.01
CA SER A 68 -10.33 -20.56 1.69
C SER A 68 -11.51 -21.52 1.46
N ASP A 69 -11.33 -22.81 1.71
CA ASP A 69 -12.41 -23.80 1.65
C ASP A 69 -13.53 -23.48 2.65
N LYS A 70 -13.18 -22.97 3.83
CA LYS A 70 -14.15 -22.51 4.84
C LYS A 70 -15.00 -21.35 4.29
N ALA A 71 -14.38 -20.39 3.59
CA ALA A 71 -15.09 -19.29 2.97
C ALA A 71 -15.95 -19.77 1.80
N TRP A 72 -15.46 -20.68 0.97
CA TRP A 72 -16.25 -21.28 -0.12
C TRP A 72 -17.52 -21.94 0.39
N THR A 73 -17.45 -22.72 1.47
CA THR A 73 -18.63 -23.34 2.11
C THR A 73 -19.69 -22.29 2.48
N LYS A 74 -19.27 -21.16 3.04
CA LYS A 74 -20.19 -20.05 3.38
C LYS A 74 -20.77 -19.37 2.15
N ILE A 75 -19.93 -19.13 1.13
CA ILE A 75 -20.35 -18.51 -0.15
C ILE A 75 -21.41 -19.38 -0.83
N GLU A 76 -21.22 -20.70 -0.88
CA GLU A 76 -22.16 -21.64 -1.48
C GLU A 76 -23.52 -21.66 -0.78
N ALA A 77 -23.51 -21.58 0.56
CA ALA A 77 -24.71 -21.56 1.39
C ALA A 77 -25.46 -20.22 1.37
N THR A 78 -24.86 -19.15 0.84
CA THR A 78 -25.42 -17.79 0.92
C THR A 78 -26.17 -17.44 -0.37
N LYS A 79 -27.42 -16.93 -0.22
CA LYS A 79 -28.19 -16.38 -1.35
C LYS A 79 -27.52 -15.08 -1.85
N ARG A 80 -27.27 -15.00 -3.13
CA ARG A 80 -26.53 -13.89 -3.78
C ARG A 80 -27.44 -13.01 -4.59
N GLY A 81 -27.17 -11.70 -4.55
CA GLY A 81 -27.86 -10.69 -5.36
C GLY A 81 -26.97 -10.03 -6.43
N CYS A 82 -25.70 -10.48 -6.60
CA CYS A 82 -24.77 -9.90 -7.57
C CYS A 82 -24.66 -10.76 -8.83
N PHE A 83 -24.43 -10.11 -9.97
CA PHE A 83 -24.20 -10.79 -11.25
C PHE A 83 -22.71 -10.83 -11.61
N TYR A 84 -22.05 -9.66 -11.67
CA TYR A 84 -20.67 -9.52 -12.08
C TYR A 84 -19.67 -9.95 -11.00
N LEU A 85 -19.96 -9.61 -9.73
CA LEU A 85 -19.10 -9.95 -8.58
C LEU A 85 -19.45 -11.31 -7.94
N ASP A 86 -20.17 -12.18 -8.64
CA ASP A 86 -20.49 -13.53 -8.16
C ASP A 86 -19.25 -14.45 -8.27
N LEU A 87 -18.57 -14.67 -7.15
CA LEU A 87 -17.38 -15.51 -7.09
C LEU A 87 -17.61 -16.95 -7.57
N LEU A 88 -18.83 -17.50 -7.46
CA LEU A 88 -19.11 -18.85 -8.00
C LEU A 88 -19.08 -18.88 -9.52
N LYS A 89 -19.45 -17.80 -10.20
CA LYS A 89 -19.29 -17.72 -11.66
C LYS A 89 -17.82 -17.75 -12.06
N HIS A 90 -16.98 -17.00 -11.34
CA HIS A 90 -15.55 -17.01 -11.56
C HIS A 90 -14.94 -18.39 -11.27
N ARG A 91 -15.25 -18.99 -10.11
CA ARG A 91 -14.77 -20.34 -9.75
C ARG A 91 -15.14 -21.41 -10.78
N LYS A 92 -16.34 -21.35 -11.34
CA LYS A 92 -16.85 -22.33 -12.32
C LYS A 92 -16.02 -22.39 -13.61
N VAL A 93 -15.41 -21.29 -14.02
CA VAL A 93 -14.66 -21.19 -15.28
C VAL A 93 -13.15 -21.35 -15.08
N LEU A 94 -12.61 -21.14 -13.88
CA LEU A 94 -11.17 -21.28 -13.58
C LEU A 94 -10.56 -22.60 -14.04
N PRO A 95 -11.19 -23.78 -13.85
CA PRO A 95 -10.63 -25.06 -14.32
C PRO A 95 -10.47 -25.15 -15.84
N LYS A 96 -11.14 -24.28 -16.58
CA LYS A 96 -11.08 -24.20 -18.05
C LYS A 96 -10.08 -23.15 -18.53
N TRP A 97 -9.38 -22.46 -17.62
CA TRP A 97 -8.52 -21.31 -17.90
C TRP A 97 -9.26 -20.20 -18.65
N ASP A 98 -10.53 -20.01 -18.33
CA ASP A 98 -11.43 -19.07 -19.00
C ASP A 98 -11.92 -18.03 -17.98
N PRO A 99 -11.95 -16.74 -18.32
CA PRO A 99 -12.53 -15.72 -17.45
C PRO A 99 -14.06 -15.75 -17.50
N ALA A 100 -14.73 -15.41 -16.40
CA ALA A 100 -16.20 -15.35 -16.35
C ALA A 100 -16.79 -14.23 -17.21
N PHE A 101 -15.99 -13.21 -17.53
CA PHE A 101 -16.34 -12.03 -18.33
C PHE A 101 -15.14 -11.60 -19.16
N THR A 102 -15.34 -10.76 -20.18
CA THR A 102 -14.25 -10.25 -21.02
C THR A 102 -13.13 -9.63 -20.19
N PRO A 103 -11.90 -10.18 -20.27
CA PRO A 103 -10.80 -9.72 -19.43
C PRO A 103 -10.07 -8.54 -20.06
N PRO A 104 -9.43 -7.67 -19.26
CA PRO A 104 -8.57 -6.61 -19.75
C PRO A 104 -7.18 -7.17 -20.12
N LEU A 105 -7.03 -7.73 -21.32
CA LEU A 105 -5.85 -8.47 -21.75
C LEU A 105 -4.54 -7.69 -21.60
N THR A 106 -4.56 -6.38 -21.87
CA THR A 106 -3.38 -5.51 -21.73
C THR A 106 -2.91 -5.42 -20.27
N LEU A 107 -3.84 -5.35 -19.32
CA LEU A 107 -3.50 -5.36 -17.88
C LEU A 107 -3.02 -6.74 -17.43
N LEU A 108 -3.56 -7.83 -17.97
CA LEU A 108 -3.06 -9.18 -17.67
C LEU A 108 -1.62 -9.35 -18.16
N ALA A 109 -1.29 -8.89 -19.37
CA ALA A 109 0.08 -8.92 -19.88
C ALA A 109 1.02 -8.05 -19.04
N ALA A 110 0.59 -6.86 -18.61
CA ALA A 110 1.34 -6.01 -17.72
C ALA A 110 1.56 -6.68 -16.35
N GLN A 111 0.52 -7.34 -15.80
CA GLN A 111 0.63 -8.05 -14.54
C GLN A 111 1.58 -9.24 -14.61
N GLN A 112 1.58 -9.98 -15.71
CA GLN A 112 2.55 -11.05 -15.92
C GLN A 112 3.99 -10.51 -15.79
N LYS A 113 4.29 -9.39 -16.49
CA LYS A 113 5.63 -8.79 -16.42
C LYS A 113 5.98 -8.27 -15.03
N ALA A 114 5.02 -7.66 -14.32
CA ALA A 114 5.23 -7.19 -12.96
C ALA A 114 5.48 -8.36 -11.97
N LEU A 115 4.77 -9.47 -12.13
CA LEU A 115 5.00 -10.67 -11.33
C LEU A 115 6.37 -11.30 -11.63
N ASP A 116 6.81 -11.33 -12.88
CA ASP A 116 8.15 -11.79 -13.24
C ASP A 116 9.22 -10.98 -12.47
N LEU A 117 9.10 -9.65 -12.42
CA LEU A 117 10.02 -8.80 -11.67
C LEU A 117 10.02 -9.10 -10.15
N ILE A 118 8.84 -9.34 -9.58
CA ILE A 118 8.71 -9.70 -8.16
C ILE A 118 9.34 -11.08 -7.88
N LEU A 119 9.12 -12.04 -8.76
CA LEU A 119 9.65 -13.40 -8.62
C LEU A 119 11.18 -13.44 -8.81
N ASP A 120 11.69 -12.65 -9.77
CA ASP A 120 13.14 -12.52 -10.02
C ASP A 120 13.86 -11.89 -8.83
N GLU A 121 13.27 -10.88 -8.17
CA GLU A 121 13.80 -10.27 -6.95
C GLU A 121 13.64 -11.22 -5.74
N GLY A 122 12.57 -12.00 -5.70
CA GLY A 122 12.10 -12.79 -4.56
C GLY A 122 11.27 -11.96 -3.59
N ILE A 123 10.10 -12.49 -3.19
CA ILE A 123 9.12 -11.73 -2.39
C ILE A 123 9.65 -11.26 -1.04
N GLU A 124 10.47 -12.07 -0.36
CA GLU A 124 11.11 -11.70 0.90
C GLU A 124 12.10 -10.54 0.72
N ASN A 125 12.82 -10.50 -0.40
CA ASN A 125 13.73 -9.39 -0.75
C ASN A 125 12.95 -8.12 -1.06
N VAL A 126 11.80 -8.22 -1.74
CA VAL A 126 10.88 -7.10 -1.96
C VAL A 126 10.42 -6.53 -0.61
N TRP A 127 9.98 -7.37 0.33
CA TRP A 127 9.60 -6.92 1.66
C TRP A 127 10.74 -6.25 2.41
N ALA A 128 11.94 -6.83 2.36
CA ALA A 128 13.13 -6.25 3.00
C ALA A 128 13.50 -4.89 2.41
N ARG A 129 13.47 -4.75 1.07
CA ARG A 129 13.72 -3.48 0.37
C ARG A 129 12.69 -2.42 0.77
N VAL A 130 11.41 -2.76 0.75
CA VAL A 130 10.33 -1.83 1.13
C VAL A 130 10.46 -1.43 2.60
N SER A 131 10.77 -2.37 3.49
CA SER A 131 10.98 -2.09 4.92
C SER A 131 12.14 -1.13 5.13
N LYS A 132 13.29 -1.39 4.48
CA LYS A 132 14.46 -0.52 4.55
C LYS A 132 14.17 0.90 4.04
N LEU A 133 13.51 1.03 2.88
CA LEU A 133 13.11 2.32 2.33
C LEU A 133 12.12 3.06 3.25
N GLY A 134 11.11 2.38 3.76
CA GLY A 134 10.11 2.99 4.65
C GLY A 134 10.71 3.46 5.97
N ALA A 135 11.56 2.64 6.61
CA ALA A 135 12.26 3.01 7.82
C ALA A 135 13.17 4.23 7.59
N ALA A 136 13.98 4.20 6.53
CA ALA A 136 14.86 5.32 6.16
C ALA A 136 14.06 6.61 5.86
N THR A 137 12.89 6.49 5.21
CA THR A 137 12.03 7.64 4.95
C THR A 137 11.52 8.27 6.24
N ARG A 138 11.12 7.48 7.25
CA ARG A 138 10.69 8.00 8.56
C ARG A 138 11.81 8.73 9.27
N VAL A 139 13.01 8.14 9.29
CA VAL A 139 14.22 8.78 9.87
C VAL A 139 14.52 10.11 9.16
N ALA A 140 14.39 10.16 7.84
CA ALA A 140 14.55 11.41 7.08
C ALA A 140 13.54 12.49 7.48
N ILE A 141 12.25 12.12 7.60
CA ILE A 141 11.18 13.05 8.00
C ILE A 141 11.47 13.63 9.39
N GLU A 142 11.92 12.82 10.34
CA GLU A 142 12.29 13.27 11.68
C GLU A 142 13.53 14.18 11.65
N ALA A 143 14.55 13.85 10.87
CA ALA A 143 15.74 14.68 10.69
C ALA A 143 15.44 16.02 9.98
N MET A 144 14.41 16.09 9.16
CA MET A 144 13.90 17.36 8.60
C MET A 144 13.16 18.23 9.62
N GLY A 145 12.96 17.78 10.87
CA GLY A 145 12.19 18.46 11.90
C GLY A 145 10.68 18.28 11.79
N LEU A 146 10.23 17.25 11.06
CA LEU A 146 8.83 16.91 10.88
C LEU A 146 8.45 15.67 11.72
N GLU A 147 7.15 15.45 11.91
CA GLU A 147 6.63 14.29 12.64
C GLU A 147 5.93 13.30 11.72
N THR A 148 6.09 12.02 12.02
CA THR A 148 5.27 10.97 11.42
C THR A 148 3.94 10.82 12.18
N PHE A 149 2.89 10.40 11.47
CA PHE A 149 1.54 10.30 12.05
C PHE A 149 1.27 8.94 12.68
N SER A 150 1.70 7.85 12.04
CA SER A 150 1.35 6.49 12.46
C SER A 150 2.19 6.04 13.65
N GLN A 151 1.54 5.48 14.69
CA GLN A 151 2.22 4.87 15.84
C GLN A 151 2.61 3.39 15.58
N ALA A 152 1.99 2.74 14.61
CA ALA A 152 2.32 1.40 14.12
C ALA A 152 2.47 1.45 12.59
N PRO A 153 3.54 2.08 12.08
CA PRO A 153 3.66 2.39 10.67
C PRO A 153 3.87 1.13 9.83
N ALA A 154 3.17 1.09 8.69
CA ALA A 154 3.49 0.16 7.61
C ALA A 154 4.69 0.71 6.83
N ASP A 155 5.68 -0.14 6.55
CA ASP A 155 6.90 0.28 5.85
C ASP A 155 6.66 0.74 4.40
N CYS A 156 5.55 0.33 3.82
CA CYS A 156 5.18 0.69 2.44
C CYS A 156 4.56 2.09 2.28
N LEU A 157 4.29 2.81 3.39
CA LEU A 157 3.65 4.13 3.37
C LEU A 157 4.06 4.95 4.59
N THR A 158 4.79 6.04 4.37
CA THR A 158 5.11 7.02 5.40
C THR A 158 4.07 8.14 5.40
N THR A 159 3.44 8.37 6.56
CA THR A 159 2.46 9.43 6.77
C THR A 159 3.10 10.56 7.56
N VAL A 160 3.19 11.75 6.97
CA VAL A 160 3.83 12.93 7.54
C VAL A 160 2.76 13.86 8.08
N LYS A 161 2.85 14.26 9.35
CA LYS A 161 1.98 15.30 9.91
C LYS A 161 2.35 16.66 9.33
N MET A 162 1.34 17.42 8.97
CA MET A 162 1.58 18.82 8.62
C MET A 162 1.78 19.65 9.89
N PRO A 163 2.78 20.55 9.92
CA PRO A 163 2.97 21.49 11.00
C PRO A 163 1.71 22.36 11.22
N GLU A 164 1.57 22.91 12.43
CA GLU A 164 0.46 23.80 12.77
C GLU A 164 0.42 25.01 11.81
N GLY A 165 -0.77 25.35 11.33
CA GLY A 165 -0.98 26.44 10.39
C GLY A 165 -0.68 26.10 8.91
N VAL A 166 -0.14 24.92 8.60
CA VAL A 166 0.15 24.47 7.23
C VAL A 166 -1.09 23.86 6.59
N ASP A 167 -1.45 24.35 5.40
CA ASP A 167 -2.48 23.70 4.56
C ASP A 167 -1.88 22.51 3.77
N GLY A 168 -2.07 21.30 4.28
CA GLY A 168 -1.61 20.09 3.61
C GLY A 168 -2.28 19.82 2.26
N VAL A 169 -3.44 20.42 1.97
CA VAL A 169 -4.04 20.34 0.63
C VAL A 169 -3.22 21.17 -0.36
N ALA A 170 -2.80 22.37 0.03
CA ALA A 170 -1.94 23.20 -0.78
C ALA A 170 -0.53 22.60 -0.93
N VAL A 171 0.02 21.91 0.11
CA VAL A 171 1.28 21.14 0.00
C VAL A 171 1.15 20.08 -1.09
N VAL A 172 0.12 19.24 -1.06
CA VAL A 172 -0.10 18.19 -2.06
C VAL A 172 -0.26 18.78 -3.46
N ALA A 173 -1.01 19.88 -3.59
CA ALA A 173 -1.19 20.56 -4.87
C ALA A 173 0.15 21.09 -5.41
N HIS A 174 0.96 21.74 -4.58
CA HIS A 174 2.27 22.25 -4.99
C HIS A 174 3.21 21.10 -5.42
N MET A 175 3.31 20.03 -4.65
CA MET A 175 4.11 18.87 -5.01
C MET A 175 3.71 18.30 -6.37
N ARG A 176 2.40 18.20 -6.64
CA ARG A 176 1.89 17.65 -7.91
C ARG A 176 2.07 18.61 -9.07
N ASP A 177 1.63 19.86 -8.92
CA ASP A 177 1.45 20.79 -10.05
C ASP A 177 2.72 21.57 -10.39
N VAL A 178 3.64 21.72 -9.42
CA VAL A 178 4.90 22.47 -9.59
C VAL A 178 6.10 21.55 -9.62
N GLU A 179 6.18 20.59 -8.69
CA GLU A 179 7.34 19.71 -8.57
C GLU A 179 7.19 18.41 -9.40
N GLY A 180 6.00 18.14 -9.96
CA GLY A 180 5.73 16.92 -10.73
C GLY A 180 5.68 15.63 -9.91
N VAL A 181 5.59 15.73 -8.58
CA VAL A 181 5.51 14.61 -7.65
C VAL A 181 4.11 14.50 -7.08
N THR A 182 3.45 13.36 -7.27
CA THR A 182 2.08 13.16 -6.83
C THR A 182 2.00 12.34 -5.54
N PRO A 183 2.05 12.97 -4.34
CA PRO A 183 1.80 12.29 -3.08
C PRO A 183 0.30 12.11 -2.87
N ALA A 184 -0.07 11.33 -1.85
CA ALA A 184 -1.45 11.28 -1.40
C ALA A 184 -1.67 12.21 -0.19
N GLY A 185 -2.77 12.96 -0.19
CA GLY A 185 -3.20 13.75 0.97
C GLY A 185 -3.96 12.92 2.01
N GLY A 186 -4.28 13.53 3.16
CA GLY A 186 -5.18 12.94 4.15
C GLY A 186 -6.60 12.78 3.64
N GLN A 187 -7.34 11.84 4.22
CA GLN A 187 -8.74 11.56 3.90
C GLN A 187 -9.63 11.91 5.11
N ALA A 188 -10.91 12.20 4.85
CA ALA A 188 -11.91 12.51 5.86
C ALA A 188 -11.37 13.52 6.91
N GLN A 189 -11.36 13.17 8.19
CA GLN A 189 -10.87 14.02 9.29
C GLN A 189 -9.38 14.37 9.23
N LEU A 190 -8.59 13.66 8.41
CA LEU A 190 -7.16 13.91 8.19
C LEU A 190 -6.88 14.78 6.97
N LYS A 191 -7.92 15.20 6.23
CA LYS A 191 -7.76 16.08 5.06
C LYS A 191 -7.02 17.36 5.45
N GLY A 192 -5.94 17.66 4.72
CA GLY A 192 -5.08 18.81 4.99
C GLY A 192 -4.13 18.67 6.20
N LYS A 193 -4.24 17.59 6.99
CA LYS A 193 -3.44 17.39 8.21
C LYS A 193 -2.25 16.47 8.03
N ILE A 194 -2.27 15.64 6.99
CA ILE A 194 -1.18 14.72 6.68
C ILE A 194 -0.91 14.68 5.16
N VAL A 195 0.35 14.35 4.83
CA VAL A 195 0.80 13.97 3.50
C VAL A 195 1.33 12.53 3.58
N ARG A 196 1.07 11.72 2.54
CA ARG A 196 1.45 10.32 2.50
C ARG A 196 2.42 10.06 1.36
N LEU A 197 3.59 9.51 1.70
CA LEU A 197 4.65 9.15 0.76
C LEU A 197 4.73 7.62 0.68
N ALA A 198 4.57 7.06 -0.51
CA ALA A 198 4.62 5.62 -0.73
C ALA A 198 6.04 5.16 -1.06
N SER A 199 6.45 4.01 -0.49
CA SER A 199 7.70 3.30 -0.77
C SER A 199 7.47 1.89 -1.32
N MET A 200 6.24 1.62 -1.80
CA MET A 200 5.83 0.32 -2.38
C MET A 200 6.02 0.27 -3.90
N GLY A 201 6.05 -0.94 -4.45
CA GLY A 201 6.12 -1.18 -5.88
C GLY A 201 7.54 -0.96 -6.43
N TYR A 202 7.66 -0.36 -7.61
CA TYR A 202 8.93 -0.12 -8.31
C TYR A 202 9.64 1.16 -7.85
N VAL A 203 9.46 1.53 -6.57
CA VAL A 203 10.07 2.71 -5.96
C VAL A 203 11.47 2.36 -5.44
N ASN A 204 12.42 3.26 -5.70
CA ASN A 204 13.81 3.15 -5.25
C ASN A 204 14.22 4.37 -4.40
N ARG A 205 15.48 4.39 -3.94
CA ARG A 205 16.00 5.48 -3.08
C ARG A 205 15.94 6.86 -3.73
N PHE A 206 16.13 6.95 -5.05
CA PHE A 206 16.12 8.24 -5.74
C PHE A 206 14.72 8.82 -5.84
N ASP A 207 13.70 7.96 -6.02
CA ASP A 207 12.30 8.40 -6.00
C ASP A 207 11.92 8.99 -4.63
N ILE A 208 12.43 8.40 -3.53
CA ILE A 208 12.20 8.93 -2.18
C ILE A 208 12.91 10.28 -2.00
N ILE A 209 14.16 10.43 -2.44
CA ILE A 209 14.89 11.72 -2.38
C ILE A 209 14.13 12.81 -3.15
N VAL A 210 13.62 12.51 -4.33
CA VAL A 210 12.78 13.43 -5.11
C VAL A 210 11.51 13.79 -4.31
N GLY A 211 10.84 12.80 -3.70
CA GLY A 211 9.66 13.01 -2.86
C GLY A 211 9.94 13.92 -1.64
N LEU A 212 11.05 13.69 -0.93
CA LEU A 212 11.47 14.52 0.21
C LEU A 212 11.80 15.95 -0.22
N THR A 213 12.47 16.11 -1.37
CA THR A 213 12.80 17.43 -1.93
C THR A 213 11.53 18.20 -2.30
N ALA A 214 10.59 17.56 -2.98
CA ALA A 214 9.32 18.18 -3.35
C ALA A 214 8.49 18.58 -2.11
N LEU A 215 8.49 17.76 -1.07
CA LEU A 215 7.84 18.08 0.22
C LEU A 215 8.48 19.31 0.87
N ALA A 216 9.82 19.37 0.95
CA ALA A 216 10.54 20.52 1.51
C ALA A 216 10.22 21.81 0.75
N ASN A 217 10.24 21.76 -0.60
CA ASN A 217 9.91 22.92 -1.44
C ASN A 217 8.46 23.38 -1.22
N ALA A 218 7.51 22.45 -1.12
CA ALA A 218 6.11 22.77 -0.88
C ALA A 218 5.88 23.40 0.51
N LEU A 219 6.60 22.94 1.55
CA LEU A 219 6.55 23.51 2.89
C LEU A 219 7.15 24.93 2.94
N ARG A 220 8.27 25.16 2.26
CA ARG A 220 8.89 26.49 2.14
C ARG A 220 7.96 27.51 1.50
N LYS A 221 7.09 27.09 0.55
CA LYS A 221 6.05 27.97 -0.03
C LYS A 221 5.00 28.41 0.99
N GLN A 222 4.88 27.71 2.11
CA GLN A 222 4.03 28.09 3.24
C GLN A 222 4.82 28.64 4.42
N ASN A 223 6.04 29.15 4.17
CA ASN A 223 6.93 29.74 5.15
C ASN A 223 7.37 28.78 6.29
N VAL A 224 7.36 27.47 6.02
CA VAL A 224 7.92 26.45 6.90
C VAL A 224 9.26 26.01 6.35
N ASP A 225 10.32 26.34 7.04
CA ASP A 225 11.66 25.85 6.70
C ASP A 225 11.91 24.49 7.35
N VAL A 226 12.47 23.57 6.57
CA VAL A 226 12.82 22.21 6.99
C VAL A 226 14.26 21.91 6.56
N ASP A 227 14.99 21.18 7.36
CA ASP A 227 16.37 20.79 7.05
C ASP A 227 16.41 19.60 6.08
N LEU A 228 16.24 19.90 4.81
CA LEU A 228 16.32 18.89 3.74
C LEU A 228 17.68 18.20 3.70
N GLY A 229 18.76 18.94 3.99
CA GLY A 229 20.12 18.39 4.00
C GLY A 229 20.29 17.30 5.05
N ALA A 230 19.88 17.59 6.29
CA ALA A 230 19.85 16.61 7.37
C ALA A 230 18.95 15.41 7.04
N GLY A 231 17.78 15.66 6.44
CA GLY A 231 16.86 14.60 6.01
C GLY A 231 17.49 13.65 5.01
N ILE A 232 18.12 14.16 3.96
CA ILE A 232 18.77 13.33 2.92
C ILE A 232 19.97 12.57 3.52
N ASP A 233 20.79 13.21 4.33
CA ASP A 233 21.94 12.55 4.97
C ASP A 233 21.47 11.40 5.90
N ALA A 234 20.45 11.64 6.72
CA ALA A 234 19.86 10.64 7.58
C ALA A 234 19.23 9.47 6.78
N PHE A 235 18.53 9.78 5.68
CA PHE A 235 17.99 8.78 4.76
C PHE A 235 19.08 7.87 4.19
N MET A 236 20.14 8.46 3.66
CA MET A 236 21.22 7.70 3.03
C MET A 236 21.96 6.82 4.05
N LYS A 237 22.25 7.35 5.23
CA LYS A 237 22.88 6.57 6.33
C LYS A 237 22.02 5.40 6.81
N ALA A 238 20.70 5.56 6.80
CA ALA A 238 19.77 4.48 7.16
C ALA A 238 19.65 3.39 6.08
N LEU A 239 20.15 3.65 4.86
CA LEU A 239 20.19 2.66 3.77
C LEU A 239 21.52 1.89 3.69
N ASP A 240 22.56 2.33 4.36
CA ASP A 240 23.84 1.61 4.48
C ASP A 240 23.71 0.47 5.51
#